data_425eb4fdb54e15510c873c11755217dc
#
_entry.id   425eb4fdb54e15510c873c11755217dc
#
_cell.length_a   1.000
_cell.length_b   1.000
_cell.length_c   1.000
_cell.angle_alpha   90.00
_cell.angle_beta   90.00
_cell.angle_gamma   90.00
#
_symmetry.space_group_name_H-M   'P 1'
#
loop_
_entity.id
_entity.type
_entity.pdbx_description
1 polymer ?
#
loop_
_entity_poly.entity_id
_entity_poly.type
_entity_poly.pdbx_seq_one_letter_code
_entity_poly.pdbx_strand_id
1 'polypeptide(L)'
;QHDGCVDEINEYLEGVPANKELPDTIAAGIVPHAGWTFSAALAAAVFSAIKQQHEKVHTFVIFGAAHSYFGNSPAVFDRGHWVTPLGEITVNEDLAEIIVKSGQAVSDSGAHRNEHSIEVQVPFIQYLFGGAKIVPIIVPPSRGAITLGQAIGDIIGKQDKKVVCIG
;
A
#
# COMPACT_ATOMS: atom_id res chain seq x y z
N GLN A 1 -3.07 4.72 -22.36
CA GLN A 1 -3.36 4.47 -20.92
C GLN A 1 -2.16 4.83 -20.04
N HIS A 2 -0.93 4.44 -20.40
CA HIS A 2 0.29 4.73 -19.63
C HIS A 2 0.51 6.25 -19.47
N ASP A 3 0.61 6.98 -20.57
CA ASP A 3 0.91 8.41 -20.55
C ASP A 3 -0.16 9.20 -19.82
N GLY A 4 -1.45 8.90 -20.03
CA GLY A 4 -2.54 9.55 -19.32
C GLY A 4 -2.49 9.32 -17.80
N CYS A 5 -2.05 8.14 -17.34
CA CYS A 5 -1.89 7.87 -15.92
C CYS A 5 -0.72 8.67 -15.33
N VAL A 6 0.39 8.79 -16.05
CA VAL A 6 1.54 9.62 -15.66
C VAL A 6 1.17 11.09 -15.58
N ASP A 7 0.47 11.61 -16.58
CA ASP A 7 0.05 13.01 -16.63
C ASP A 7 -0.86 13.34 -15.45
N GLU A 8 -1.81 12.47 -15.16
CA GLU A 8 -2.75 12.63 -14.03
C GLU A 8 -2.03 12.58 -12.67
N ILE A 9 -1.06 11.67 -12.48
CA ILE A 9 -0.23 11.63 -11.26
C ILE A 9 0.55 12.94 -11.11
N ASN A 10 1.17 13.44 -12.18
CA ASN A 10 1.92 14.68 -12.15
C ASN A 10 1.04 15.87 -11.76
N GLU A 11 -0.16 15.97 -12.34
CA GLU A 11 -1.12 17.02 -11.99
C GLU A 11 -1.44 17.03 -10.50
N TYR A 12 -1.71 15.84 -9.90
CA TYR A 12 -1.97 15.76 -8.48
C TYR A 12 -0.73 16.09 -7.62
N LEU A 13 0.47 15.68 -8.04
CA LEU A 13 1.71 15.98 -7.31
C LEU A 13 2.07 17.46 -7.37
N GLU A 14 1.85 18.14 -8.50
CA GLU A 14 2.06 19.59 -8.63
C GLU A 14 1.13 20.39 -7.71
N GLY A 15 -0.08 19.88 -7.46
CA GLY A 15 -1.04 20.46 -6.53
C GLY A 15 -0.70 20.30 -5.04
N VAL A 16 0.32 19.47 -4.68
CA VAL A 16 0.68 19.23 -3.28
C VAL A 16 1.40 20.45 -2.71
N PRO A 17 0.86 21.08 -1.65
CA PRO A 17 1.54 22.18 -0.99
C PRO A 17 2.84 21.70 -0.32
N ALA A 18 3.88 22.54 -0.35
CA ALA A 18 5.13 22.24 0.33
C ALA A 18 4.86 22.04 1.84
N ASN A 19 5.02 20.82 2.32
CA ASN A 19 4.85 20.51 3.74
C ASN A 19 6.17 20.77 4.47
N LYS A 20 6.18 21.75 5.36
CA LYS A 20 7.37 22.19 6.09
C LYS A 20 7.58 21.45 7.43
N GLU A 21 6.56 20.77 7.91
CA GLU A 21 6.54 20.12 9.22
C GLU A 21 6.20 18.63 9.08
N LEU A 22 7.10 17.89 8.45
CA LEU A 22 7.01 16.43 8.43
C LEU A 22 7.70 15.85 9.67
N PRO A 23 7.21 14.72 10.20
CA PRO A 23 7.94 13.99 11.24
C PRO A 23 9.29 13.50 10.72
N ASP A 24 10.27 13.31 11.61
CA ASP A 24 11.62 12.87 11.27
C ASP A 24 11.65 11.54 10.50
N THR A 25 10.68 10.68 10.74
CA THR A 25 10.48 9.43 10.00
C THR A 25 8.99 9.14 9.79
N ILE A 26 8.65 8.66 8.61
CA ILE A 26 7.31 8.18 8.29
C ILE A 26 7.35 6.65 8.16
N ALA A 27 6.70 5.97 9.11
CA ALA A 27 6.56 4.51 9.08
C ALA A 27 5.28 4.06 8.38
N ALA A 28 4.25 4.93 8.38
CA ALA A 28 2.96 4.64 7.78
C ALA A 28 2.26 5.91 7.30
N GLY A 29 1.35 5.77 6.34
CA GLY A 29 0.44 6.81 5.86
C GLY A 29 -0.99 6.29 5.79
N ILE A 30 -1.96 7.20 5.98
CA ILE A 30 -3.38 6.92 5.77
C ILE A 30 -3.82 7.69 4.54
N VAL A 31 -4.46 7.00 3.61
CA VAL A 31 -4.89 7.55 2.32
C VAL A 31 -6.37 7.21 2.04
N PRO A 32 -7.13 8.12 1.45
CA PRO A 32 -8.45 7.79 0.98
C PRO A 32 -8.36 6.87 -0.25
N HIS A 33 -9.36 5.99 -0.43
CA HIS A 33 -9.39 5.01 -1.51
C HIS A 33 -10.65 5.07 -2.40
N ALA A 34 -11.24 6.24 -2.54
CA ALA A 34 -12.25 6.48 -3.57
C ALA A 34 -11.62 6.53 -4.98
N GLY A 35 -12.43 6.67 -6.01
CA GLY A 35 -11.88 6.94 -7.36
C GLY A 35 -11.01 8.19 -7.38
N TRP A 36 -10.03 8.24 -8.27
CA TRP A 36 -8.98 9.26 -8.28
C TRP A 36 -9.49 10.70 -8.29
N THR A 37 -10.56 10.99 -9.00
CA THR A 37 -11.20 12.33 -9.00
C THR A 37 -11.48 12.87 -7.57
N PHE A 38 -11.71 11.98 -6.60
CA PHE A 38 -12.07 12.34 -5.22
C PHE A 38 -10.93 12.16 -4.22
N SER A 39 -10.01 11.24 -4.48
CA SER A 39 -9.04 10.81 -3.46
C SER A 39 -7.59 11.05 -3.86
N ALA A 40 -7.26 11.15 -5.14
CA ALA A 40 -5.88 11.17 -5.60
C ALA A 40 -5.08 12.37 -5.10
N ALA A 41 -5.68 13.55 -4.96
CA ALA A 41 -4.97 14.73 -4.44
C ALA A 41 -4.47 14.53 -3.00
N LEU A 42 -5.28 13.90 -2.13
CA LEU A 42 -4.86 13.58 -0.76
C LEU A 42 -3.87 12.42 -0.73
N ALA A 43 -4.06 11.40 -1.55
CA ALA A 43 -3.10 10.30 -1.69
C ALA A 43 -1.73 10.82 -2.18
N ALA A 44 -1.72 11.69 -3.19
CA ALA A 44 -0.50 12.34 -3.69
C ALA A 44 0.25 13.10 -2.58
N ALA A 45 -0.46 13.82 -1.71
CA ALA A 45 0.15 14.51 -0.59
C ALA A 45 0.84 13.55 0.39
N VAL A 46 0.20 12.42 0.73
CA VAL A 46 0.79 11.40 1.62
C VAL A 46 2.00 10.72 0.97
N PHE A 47 1.89 10.29 -0.29
CA PHE A 47 3.00 9.66 -0.99
C PHE A 47 4.17 10.62 -1.25
N SER A 48 3.89 11.91 -1.51
CA SER A 48 4.90 12.96 -1.61
C SER A 48 5.63 13.14 -0.28
N ALA A 49 4.93 13.17 0.85
CA ALA A 49 5.53 13.26 2.18
C ALA A 49 6.44 12.06 2.47
N ILE A 50 5.98 10.84 2.13
CA ILE A 50 6.80 9.63 2.27
C ILE A 50 8.06 9.74 1.39
N LYS A 51 7.94 10.24 0.15
CA LYS A 51 9.07 10.41 -0.77
C LYS A 51 10.09 11.43 -0.27
N GLN A 52 9.64 12.50 0.37
CA GLN A 52 10.52 13.50 0.97
C GLN A 52 11.35 12.92 2.14
N GLN A 53 10.78 12.02 2.93
CA GLN A 53 11.46 11.38 4.07
C GLN A 53 12.28 10.14 3.69
N HIS A 54 11.94 9.49 2.60
CA HIS A 54 12.58 8.24 2.18
C HIS A 54 12.90 8.28 0.69
N GLU A 55 14.17 8.44 0.36
CA GLU A 55 14.63 8.36 -1.03
C GLU A 55 14.23 7.03 -1.68
N LYS A 56 14.32 5.93 -0.90
CA LYS A 56 14.00 4.58 -1.33
C LYS A 56 13.17 3.85 -0.28
N VAL A 57 12.04 3.30 -0.70
CA VAL A 57 11.24 2.32 0.05
C VAL A 57 11.33 1.00 -0.69
N HIS A 58 11.64 -0.07 0.04
CA HIS A 58 11.76 -1.40 -0.57
C HIS A 58 10.41 -2.09 -0.72
N THR A 59 9.52 -1.92 0.25
CA THR A 59 8.21 -2.57 0.24
C THR A 59 7.15 -1.67 0.87
N PHE A 60 5.98 -1.65 0.25
CA PHE A 60 4.77 -1.09 0.84
C PHE A 60 3.84 -2.22 1.29
N VAL A 61 3.50 -2.26 2.56
CA VAL A 61 2.39 -3.08 3.07
C VAL A 61 1.13 -2.24 2.99
N ILE A 62 0.14 -2.70 2.21
CA ILE A 62 -1.05 -1.90 1.93
C ILE A 62 -2.27 -2.60 2.51
N PHE A 63 -2.94 -1.93 3.44
CA PHE A 63 -4.17 -2.40 4.05
C PHE A 63 -5.37 -1.86 3.28
N GLY A 64 -6.13 -2.74 2.69
CA GLY A 64 -7.35 -2.42 1.96
C GLY A 64 -8.62 -2.77 2.74
N ALA A 65 -9.71 -2.09 2.41
CA ALA A 65 -11.02 -2.38 2.94
C ALA A 65 -11.58 -3.69 2.35
N ALA A 66 -12.47 -4.33 3.08
CA ALA A 66 -13.17 -5.54 2.66
C ALA A 66 -14.57 -5.19 2.12
N HIS A 67 -14.66 -4.57 0.92
CA HIS A 67 -15.95 -4.20 0.33
C HIS A 67 -16.68 -5.42 -0.25
N SER A 68 -15.94 -6.32 -0.87
CA SER A 68 -16.47 -7.51 -1.54
C SER A 68 -15.98 -8.83 -0.94
N TYR A 69 -15.17 -8.77 0.11
CA TYR A 69 -14.64 -9.93 0.81
C TYR A 69 -15.45 -10.20 2.08
N PHE A 70 -16.04 -11.41 2.19
CA PHE A 70 -16.88 -11.82 3.30
C PHE A 70 -16.17 -12.78 4.29
N GLY A 71 -14.89 -12.97 4.16
CA GLY A 71 -14.07 -13.73 5.11
C GLY A 71 -13.89 -12.98 6.43
N ASN A 72 -13.64 -13.72 7.50
CA ASN A 72 -13.45 -13.16 8.85
C ASN A 72 -11.98 -12.85 9.18
N SER A 73 -11.04 -13.39 8.40
CA SER A 73 -9.61 -13.21 8.59
C SER A 73 -9.05 -12.23 7.58
N PRO A 74 -8.05 -11.40 7.95
CA PRO A 74 -7.30 -10.63 6.98
C PRO A 74 -6.71 -11.54 5.89
N ALA A 75 -6.75 -11.08 4.63
CA ALA A 75 -6.37 -11.87 3.47
C ALA A 75 -5.19 -11.21 2.73
N VAL A 76 -4.10 -11.93 2.59
CA VAL A 76 -2.88 -11.49 1.92
C VAL A 76 -2.87 -11.97 0.47
N PHE A 77 -2.58 -11.08 -0.48
CA PHE A 77 -2.16 -11.47 -1.82
C PHE A 77 -0.65 -11.75 -1.75
N ASP A 78 -0.27 -13.01 -1.62
CA ASP A 78 1.03 -13.42 -1.13
C ASP A 78 2.09 -13.70 -2.20
N ARG A 79 1.72 -13.71 -3.50
CA ARG A 79 2.68 -14.03 -4.57
C ARG A 79 2.31 -13.45 -5.92
N GLY A 80 3.32 -13.33 -6.81
CA GLY A 80 3.16 -12.87 -8.18
C GLY A 80 3.28 -11.35 -8.31
N HIS A 81 2.45 -10.77 -9.15
CA HIS A 81 2.49 -9.34 -9.47
C HIS A 81 1.08 -8.78 -9.71
N TRP A 82 0.95 -7.48 -9.61
CA TRP A 82 -0.23 -6.74 -10.05
C TRP A 82 0.10 -5.94 -11.30
N VAL A 83 -0.88 -5.74 -12.16
CA VAL A 83 -0.75 -4.98 -13.40
C VAL A 83 -1.53 -3.69 -13.31
N THR A 84 -0.90 -2.57 -13.60
CA THR A 84 -1.51 -1.23 -13.67
C THR A 84 -1.23 -0.61 -15.04
N PRO A 85 -1.76 0.58 -15.34
CA PRO A 85 -1.35 1.32 -16.53
C PRO A 85 0.16 1.60 -16.61
N LEU A 86 0.88 1.61 -15.49
CA LEU A 86 2.33 1.83 -15.41
C LEU A 86 3.16 0.54 -15.52
N GLY A 87 2.52 -0.60 -15.78
CA GLY A 87 3.17 -1.90 -15.88
C GLY A 87 3.01 -2.76 -14.63
N GLU A 88 3.91 -3.73 -14.47
CA GLU A 88 3.84 -4.69 -13.38
C GLU A 88 4.50 -4.16 -12.10
N ILE A 89 3.91 -4.51 -10.95
CA ILE A 89 4.52 -4.36 -9.64
C ILE A 89 4.54 -5.70 -8.91
N THR A 90 5.71 -6.08 -8.43
CA THR A 90 5.94 -7.40 -7.83
C THR A 90 5.51 -7.44 -6.36
N VAL A 91 4.93 -8.54 -5.94
CA VAL A 91 4.67 -8.82 -4.53
C VAL A 91 5.97 -9.19 -3.81
N ASN A 92 6.16 -8.70 -2.59
CA ASN A 92 7.23 -9.17 -1.72
C ASN A 92 6.82 -10.48 -1.05
N GLU A 93 7.06 -11.59 -1.76
CA GLU A 93 6.62 -12.93 -1.34
C GLU A 93 7.24 -13.36 -0.01
N ASP A 94 8.51 -13.00 0.24
CA ASP A 94 9.19 -13.33 1.50
C ASP A 94 8.48 -12.66 2.70
N LEU A 95 8.18 -11.37 2.59
CA LEU A 95 7.48 -10.64 3.65
C LEU A 95 6.02 -11.10 3.79
N ALA A 96 5.35 -11.37 2.68
CA ALA A 96 3.99 -11.90 2.67
C ALA A 96 3.91 -13.26 3.38
N GLU A 97 4.88 -14.15 3.12
CA GLU A 97 4.98 -15.46 3.77
C GLU A 97 5.18 -15.32 5.29
N ILE A 98 6.04 -14.40 5.73
CA ILE A 98 6.26 -14.12 7.17
C ILE A 98 4.95 -13.65 7.82
N ILE A 99 4.21 -12.75 7.15
CA ILE A 99 2.93 -12.25 7.66
C ILE A 99 1.89 -13.38 7.77
N VAL A 100 1.76 -14.23 6.76
CA VAL A 100 0.86 -15.39 6.80
C VAL A 100 1.26 -16.36 7.90
N LYS A 101 2.55 -16.66 8.04
CA LYS A 101 3.08 -17.58 9.09
C LYS A 101 2.89 -17.02 10.51
N SER A 102 2.67 -15.73 10.69
CA SER A 102 2.32 -15.16 11.99
C SER A 102 0.95 -15.64 12.53
N GLY A 103 0.13 -16.22 11.67
CA GLY A 103 -1.23 -16.68 12.00
C GLY A 103 -2.27 -15.57 12.12
N GLN A 104 -1.91 -14.31 11.82
CA GLN A 104 -2.83 -13.15 11.89
C GLN A 104 -3.53 -12.85 10.56
N ALA A 105 -3.10 -13.51 9.49
CA ALA A 105 -3.69 -13.38 8.16
C ALA A 105 -3.62 -14.71 7.42
N VAL A 106 -4.44 -14.87 6.40
CA VAL A 106 -4.45 -16.05 5.51
C VAL A 106 -3.96 -15.67 4.11
N SER A 107 -3.39 -16.63 3.40
CA SER A 107 -3.13 -16.48 1.96
C SER A 107 -4.43 -16.65 1.20
N ASP A 108 -4.93 -15.58 0.60
CA ASP A 108 -6.15 -15.60 -0.22
C ASP A 108 -6.11 -14.49 -1.29
N SER A 109 -5.59 -14.82 -2.46
CA SER A 109 -5.59 -13.91 -3.62
C SER A 109 -6.99 -13.63 -4.16
N GLY A 110 -7.95 -14.53 -3.90
CA GLY A 110 -9.34 -14.38 -4.30
C GLY A 110 -10.05 -13.23 -3.61
N ALA A 111 -9.65 -12.90 -2.37
CA ALA A 111 -10.19 -11.78 -1.59
C ALA A 111 -9.98 -10.42 -2.27
N HIS A 112 -8.95 -10.30 -3.12
CA HIS A 112 -8.60 -9.07 -3.83
C HIS A 112 -9.36 -8.90 -5.16
N ARG A 113 -10.11 -9.91 -5.57
CA ARG A 113 -10.90 -9.85 -6.80
C ARG A 113 -12.07 -8.89 -6.62
N ASN A 114 -12.22 -7.94 -7.51
CA ASN A 114 -13.23 -6.88 -7.44
C ASN A 114 -13.09 -5.93 -6.22
N GLU A 115 -11.89 -5.80 -5.68
CA GLU A 115 -11.56 -4.84 -4.63
C GLU A 115 -10.65 -3.74 -5.18
N HIS A 116 -10.98 -2.48 -4.90
CA HIS A 116 -10.30 -1.32 -5.46
C HIS A 116 -9.50 -0.49 -4.44
N SER A 117 -9.71 -0.70 -3.14
CA SER A 117 -9.12 0.16 -2.09
C SER A 117 -7.59 0.17 -2.13
N ILE A 118 -6.97 -0.95 -2.52
CA ILE A 118 -5.51 -1.05 -2.69
C ILE A 118 -5.10 -0.59 -4.09
N GLU A 119 -5.85 -1.02 -5.12
CA GLU A 119 -5.53 -0.78 -6.52
C GLU A 119 -5.27 0.70 -6.83
N VAL A 120 -6.11 1.59 -6.29
CA VAL A 120 -6.01 3.03 -6.54
C VAL A 120 -4.74 3.68 -5.97
N GLN A 121 -4.02 3.00 -5.08
CA GLN A 121 -2.78 3.48 -4.46
C GLN A 121 -1.53 3.04 -5.24
N VAL A 122 -1.61 1.90 -5.93
CA VAL A 122 -0.46 1.24 -6.55
C VAL A 122 0.27 2.11 -7.58
N PRO A 123 -0.40 2.86 -8.47
CA PRO A 123 0.30 3.69 -9.44
C PRO A 123 1.17 4.80 -8.82
N PHE A 124 0.75 5.39 -7.69
CA PHE A 124 1.59 6.34 -6.95
C PHE A 124 2.88 5.69 -6.43
N ILE A 125 2.78 4.46 -5.94
CA ILE A 125 3.95 3.69 -5.49
C ILE A 125 4.89 3.42 -6.66
N GLN A 126 4.37 2.95 -7.79
CA GLN A 126 5.17 2.67 -8.98
C GLN A 126 5.89 3.91 -9.49
N TYR A 127 5.17 5.04 -9.55
CA TYR A 127 5.69 6.30 -10.08
C TYR A 127 6.78 6.91 -9.19
N LEU A 128 6.52 7.00 -7.89
CA LEU A 128 7.42 7.67 -6.94
C LEU A 128 8.54 6.78 -6.42
N PHE A 129 8.33 5.46 -6.35
CA PHE A 129 9.24 4.51 -5.72
C PHE A 129 9.58 3.34 -6.66
N GLY A 130 10.11 3.68 -7.84
CA GLY A 130 10.46 2.68 -8.85
C GLY A 130 11.26 1.51 -8.27
N GLY A 131 10.82 0.28 -8.54
CA GLY A 131 11.42 -0.95 -8.02
C GLY A 131 10.96 -1.33 -6.60
N ALA A 132 10.05 -0.57 -5.97
CA ALA A 132 9.39 -1.02 -4.74
C ALA A 132 8.51 -2.24 -5.01
N LYS A 133 8.38 -3.10 -3.99
CA LYS A 133 7.44 -4.22 -3.97
C LYS A 133 6.22 -3.89 -3.11
N ILE A 134 5.17 -4.68 -3.22
CA ILE A 134 3.96 -4.52 -2.40
C ILE A 134 3.64 -5.80 -1.62
N VAL A 135 2.93 -5.65 -0.51
CA VAL A 135 2.21 -6.73 0.18
C VAL A 135 0.78 -6.25 0.39
N PRO A 136 -0.15 -6.60 -0.50
CA PRO A 136 -1.55 -6.23 -0.40
C PRO A 136 -2.26 -7.09 0.66
N ILE A 137 -3.04 -6.47 1.55
CA ILE A 137 -3.78 -7.16 2.61
C ILE A 137 -5.19 -6.57 2.70
N ILE A 138 -6.22 -7.36 2.42
CA ILE A 138 -7.61 -7.00 2.69
C ILE A 138 -7.91 -7.24 4.16
N VAL A 139 -8.43 -6.23 4.85
CA VAL A 139 -8.68 -6.29 6.29
C VAL A 139 -10.17 -6.12 6.57
N PRO A 140 -10.86 -7.20 6.98
CA PRO A 140 -12.25 -7.09 7.44
C PRO A 140 -12.36 -6.24 8.72
N PRO A 141 -13.47 -5.51 8.92
CA PRO A 141 -13.68 -4.70 10.13
C PRO A 141 -13.92 -5.62 11.35
N SER A 142 -12.82 -6.03 12.00
CA SER A 142 -12.85 -6.96 13.11
C SER A 142 -11.77 -6.61 14.15
N ARG A 143 -11.86 -7.20 15.35
CA ARG A 143 -10.79 -7.08 16.36
C ARG A 143 -9.45 -7.67 15.88
N GLY A 144 -9.48 -8.62 14.94
CA GLY A 144 -8.29 -9.17 14.29
C GLY A 144 -7.46 -8.12 13.56
N ALA A 145 -8.05 -7.01 13.12
CA ALA A 145 -7.30 -5.92 12.49
C ALA A 145 -6.24 -5.30 13.44
N ILE A 146 -6.56 -5.19 14.73
CA ILE A 146 -5.64 -4.64 15.75
C ILE A 146 -4.45 -5.59 15.95
N THR A 147 -4.72 -6.90 16.12
CA THR A 147 -3.66 -7.90 16.32
C THR A 147 -2.80 -8.08 15.09
N LEU A 148 -3.38 -7.98 13.89
CA LEU A 148 -2.64 -7.94 12.64
C LEU A 148 -1.70 -6.73 12.59
N GLY A 149 -2.19 -5.53 12.89
CA GLY A 149 -1.38 -4.31 12.89
C GLY A 149 -0.18 -4.41 13.84
N GLN A 150 -0.39 -4.94 15.05
CA GLN A 150 0.68 -5.20 16.03
C GLN A 150 1.71 -6.20 15.49
N ALA A 151 1.26 -7.34 14.97
CA ALA A 151 2.15 -8.35 14.41
C ALA A 151 2.97 -7.82 13.23
N ILE A 152 2.34 -7.05 12.33
CA ILE A 152 3.04 -6.43 11.20
C ILE A 152 4.06 -5.40 11.70
N GLY A 153 3.74 -4.57 12.69
CA GLY A 153 4.69 -3.66 13.31
C GLY A 153 5.94 -4.37 13.83
N ASP A 154 5.76 -5.48 14.55
CA ASP A 154 6.85 -6.31 15.08
C ASP A 154 7.67 -6.99 13.96
N ILE A 155 7.01 -7.43 12.88
CA ILE A 155 7.66 -8.03 11.72
C ILE A 155 8.49 -6.99 10.97
N ILE A 156 7.92 -5.81 10.70
CA ILE A 156 8.59 -4.72 9.98
C ILE A 156 9.79 -4.20 10.76
N GLY A 157 9.66 -4.08 12.10
CA GLY A 157 10.75 -3.63 12.97
C GLY A 157 12.00 -4.53 12.95
N LYS A 158 11.88 -5.74 12.42
CA LYS A 158 12.99 -6.71 12.26
C LYS A 158 13.54 -6.76 10.83
N GLN A 159 13.00 -5.96 9.90
CA GLN A 159 13.48 -5.95 8.52
C GLN A 159 14.67 -5.00 8.36
N ASP A 160 15.72 -5.46 7.67
CA ASP A 160 16.87 -4.62 7.31
C ASP A 160 16.53 -3.59 6.23
N LYS A 161 15.52 -3.87 5.43
CA LYS A 161 15.08 -3.02 4.32
C LYS A 161 13.89 -2.16 4.74
N LYS A 162 13.85 -0.93 4.21
CA LYS A 162 12.77 0.00 4.50
C LYS A 162 11.42 -0.52 4.02
N VAL A 163 10.50 -0.64 4.96
CA VAL A 163 9.09 -0.97 4.73
C VAL A 163 8.24 0.20 5.23
N VAL A 164 7.21 0.56 4.47
CA VAL A 164 6.23 1.59 4.84
C VAL A 164 4.83 0.97 4.74
N CYS A 165 3.97 1.27 5.69
CA CYS A 165 2.57 0.85 5.68
C CYS A 165 1.68 1.92 5.07
N ILE A 166 0.65 1.52 4.32
CA ILE A 166 -0.42 2.38 3.80
C ILE A 166 -1.76 1.76 4.22
N GLY A 167 -2.66 2.59 4.73
CA GLY A 167 -4.01 2.19 5.12
C GLY A 167 -5.08 3.18 4.70
#